data_6a1fc922b7566b2af5d5f4f9cb1b85aa
#
_entry.id   6a1fc922b7566b2af5d5f4f9cb1b85aa
#
_cell.length_a   1.000
_cell.length_b   1.000
_cell.length_c   1.000
_cell.angle_alpha   90.00
_cell.angle_beta   90.00
_cell.angle_gamma   90.00
#
_symmetry.space_group_name_H-M   'P 1'
#
loop_
_entity.id
_entity.type
_entity.pdbx_description
1 polymer ?
#
loop_
_entity_poly.entity_id
_entity_poly.type
_entity_poly.pdbx_seq_one_letter_code
_entity_poly.pdbx_strand_id
1 'polypeptide(L)'
;VKDESDEGTYEVLKMNFMREFLTGVYPYHTMVSVFQPLEEKSVGKALKVTTSVQEWCGSVFMQTNRREGVLRTELKSYFEKEEGGVFEEKSSVMLEDEVWTSLRVDPTALPVGEVKMVPGSLHLRLTHAAPVAATATTRWLAGQKEDTAIYEITYPGSGRTLAIEIQKTLPYSIQGWKESNKRGLLSSGVLKNQERNVDYWNYSGESKGKKLRSKLGFQE
;
A
#
# COMPACT_ATOMS: atom_id res chain seq x y z
N VAL A 1 8.59 15.02 2.21
CA VAL A 1 9.11 15.60 0.96
C VAL A 1 9.55 17.01 1.31
N LYS A 2 10.85 17.28 1.24
CA LYS A 2 11.37 18.64 1.38
C LYS A 2 11.05 19.39 0.10
N ASP A 3 9.93 20.10 0.09
CA ASP A 3 9.70 21.19 -0.80
C ASP A 3 9.79 22.45 0.07
N GLU A 4 10.74 23.30 -0.19
CA GLU A 4 11.05 24.47 0.64
C GLU A 4 10.16 25.69 0.31
N SER A 5 9.05 25.49 -0.39
CA SER A 5 8.05 26.54 -0.59
C SER A 5 7.09 26.57 0.60
N ASP A 6 7.09 27.65 1.36
CA ASP A 6 6.23 27.90 2.55
C ASP A 6 4.72 27.96 2.25
N GLU A 7 4.29 27.86 1.01
CA GLU A 7 2.89 27.81 0.62
C GLU A 7 2.48 26.39 0.23
N GLY A 8 1.69 25.74 1.10
CA GLY A 8 1.04 24.46 0.79
C GLY A 8 1.77 23.21 1.25
N THR A 9 2.51 23.25 2.35
CA THR A 9 3.05 22.03 2.98
C THR A 9 1.97 21.27 3.72
N TYR A 10 1.93 19.95 3.55
CA TYR A 10 1.02 19.05 4.25
C TYR A 10 1.80 18.16 5.22
N GLU A 11 1.27 18.00 6.43
CA GLU A 11 1.70 16.88 7.28
C GLU A 11 1.15 15.58 6.71
N VAL A 12 2.01 14.61 6.48
CA VAL A 12 1.63 13.34 5.88
C VAL A 12 2.11 12.14 6.69
N LEU A 13 1.26 11.15 6.83
CA LEU A 13 1.69 9.80 7.15
C LEU A 13 2.28 9.20 5.88
N LYS A 14 3.59 8.94 5.87
CA LYS A 14 4.24 8.23 4.78
C LYS A 14 4.37 6.75 5.14
N MET A 15 3.85 5.88 4.29
CA MET A 15 4.12 4.45 4.33
C MET A 15 5.11 4.09 3.23
N ASN A 16 6.08 3.24 3.54
CA ASN A 16 6.86 2.48 2.57
C ASN A 16 6.61 0.99 2.84
N PHE A 17 5.91 0.33 1.94
CA PHE A 17 5.63 -1.08 2.02
C PHE A 17 6.57 -1.83 1.06
N MET A 18 7.60 -2.44 1.63
CA MET A 18 8.59 -3.20 0.88
C MET A 18 8.24 -4.69 0.95
N ARG A 19 8.28 -5.37 -0.18
CA ARG A 19 8.14 -6.82 -0.26
C ARG A 19 9.29 -7.38 -1.08
N GLU A 20 9.87 -8.44 -0.56
CA GLU A 20 10.92 -9.22 -1.23
C GLU A 20 10.50 -10.67 -1.26
N PHE A 21 10.56 -11.28 -2.42
CA PHE A 21 10.23 -12.70 -2.60
C PHE A 21 10.97 -13.29 -3.80
N LEU A 22 11.12 -14.59 -3.80
CA LEU A 22 11.76 -15.32 -4.89
C LEU A 22 10.72 -15.82 -5.89
N THR A 23 11.05 -15.70 -7.18
CA THR A 23 10.32 -16.33 -8.26
C THR A 23 11.30 -17.25 -9.00
N GLY A 24 11.24 -18.54 -8.68
CA GLY A 24 12.27 -19.46 -9.14
C GLY A 24 13.65 -19.08 -8.60
N VAL A 25 14.56 -18.68 -9.49
CA VAL A 25 15.96 -18.38 -9.14
C VAL A 25 16.24 -16.91 -8.82
N TYR A 26 15.35 -16.00 -9.17
CA TYR A 26 15.60 -14.57 -9.02
C TYR A 26 14.64 -13.88 -8.03
N PRO A 27 15.15 -12.88 -7.31
CA PRO A 27 14.35 -12.11 -6.38
C PRO A 27 13.54 -11.02 -7.08
N TYR A 28 12.36 -10.75 -6.53
CA TYR A 28 11.61 -9.52 -6.74
C TYR A 28 11.86 -8.58 -5.58
N HIS A 29 12.19 -7.33 -5.88
CA HIS A 29 12.24 -6.23 -4.92
C HIS A 29 11.15 -5.24 -5.27
N THR A 30 10.20 -5.05 -4.36
CA THR A 30 9.06 -4.16 -4.63
C THR A 30 8.91 -3.15 -3.50
N MET A 31 8.46 -1.95 -3.85
CA MET A 31 8.12 -0.93 -2.87
C MET A 31 6.88 -0.16 -3.30
N VAL A 32 5.92 -0.05 -2.40
CA VAL A 32 4.78 0.86 -2.53
C VAL A 32 4.93 1.96 -1.48
N SER A 33 4.97 3.21 -1.92
CA SER A 33 4.98 4.37 -1.02
C SER A 33 3.67 5.12 -1.12
N VAL A 34 3.03 5.38 0.02
CA VAL A 34 1.78 6.14 0.12
C VAL A 34 2.02 7.39 0.95
N PHE A 35 1.53 8.53 0.46
CA PHE A 35 1.63 9.82 1.13
C PHE A 35 0.21 10.29 1.48
N GLN A 36 -0.20 10.01 2.72
CA GLN A 36 -1.53 10.28 3.25
C GLN A 36 -1.52 11.55 4.10
N PRO A 37 -2.27 12.62 3.74
CA PRO A 37 -2.42 13.78 4.62
C PRO A 37 -3.05 13.37 5.96
N LEU A 38 -2.66 14.07 7.04
CA LEU A 38 -3.17 13.82 8.40
C LEU A 38 -4.42 14.64 8.75
N GLU A 39 -4.84 15.52 7.87
CA GLU A 39 -6.07 16.31 8.07
C GLU A 39 -7.31 15.41 8.07
N GLU A 40 -8.25 15.63 8.99
CA GLU A 40 -9.48 14.82 9.17
C GLU A 40 -10.28 14.61 7.87
N LYS A 41 -10.34 15.63 7.00
CA LYS A 41 -11.05 15.57 5.71
C LYS A 41 -10.33 14.76 4.63
N SER A 42 -9.15 14.27 4.92
CA SER A 42 -8.22 13.67 3.95
C SER A 42 -8.05 12.16 4.11
N VAL A 43 -8.76 11.53 5.06
CA VAL A 43 -8.74 10.08 5.21
C VAL A 43 -9.25 9.41 3.94
N GLY A 44 -8.51 8.43 3.43
CA GLY A 44 -8.82 7.80 2.15
C GLY A 44 -8.54 8.66 0.92
N LYS A 45 -7.66 9.67 1.03
CA LYS A 45 -7.30 10.57 -0.07
C LYS A 45 -5.79 10.81 -0.11
N ALA A 46 -5.03 9.75 -0.35
CA ALA A 46 -3.59 9.88 -0.53
C ALA A 46 -3.28 10.88 -1.66
N LEU A 47 -2.35 11.81 -1.41
CA LEU A 47 -1.89 12.79 -2.41
C LEU A 47 -1.07 12.13 -3.50
N LYS A 48 -0.33 11.09 -3.12
CA LYS A 48 0.60 10.41 -4.00
C LYS A 48 0.76 8.95 -3.59
N VAL A 49 0.81 8.07 -4.59
CA VAL A 49 1.23 6.67 -4.46
C VAL A 49 2.30 6.39 -5.49
N THR A 50 3.40 5.78 -5.09
CA THR A 50 4.43 5.30 -6.03
C THR A 50 4.64 3.80 -5.83
N THR A 51 4.86 3.09 -6.92
CA THR A 51 5.16 1.66 -6.91
C THR A 51 6.36 1.38 -7.80
N SER A 52 7.36 0.71 -7.26
CA SER A 52 8.49 0.19 -8.02
C SER A 52 8.55 -1.32 -7.89
N VAL A 53 8.84 -1.99 -8.98
CA VAL A 53 9.09 -3.42 -9.06
C VAL A 53 10.39 -3.62 -9.82
N GLN A 54 11.32 -4.35 -9.24
CA GLN A 54 12.61 -4.67 -9.85
C GLN A 54 12.86 -6.18 -9.75
N GLU A 55 13.32 -6.73 -10.83
CA GLU A 55 13.76 -8.11 -10.93
C GLU A 55 14.86 -8.21 -12.02
N TRP A 56 15.40 -9.40 -12.30
CA TRP A 56 16.56 -9.54 -13.19
C TRP A 56 16.32 -9.13 -14.65
N CYS A 57 15.08 -9.14 -15.12
CA CYS A 57 14.77 -8.73 -16.50
C CYS A 57 14.60 -7.21 -16.65
N GLY A 58 14.28 -6.47 -15.56
CA GLY A 58 14.13 -5.03 -15.65
C GLY A 58 13.39 -4.39 -14.47
N SER A 59 12.84 -3.22 -14.72
CA SER A 59 12.11 -2.47 -13.71
C SER A 59 10.81 -1.87 -14.24
N VAL A 60 9.83 -1.77 -13.35
CA VAL A 60 8.56 -1.07 -13.60
C VAL A 60 8.41 0.02 -12.54
N PHE A 61 7.97 1.18 -12.96
CA PHE A 61 7.63 2.27 -12.08
C PHE A 61 6.22 2.79 -12.40
N MET A 62 5.42 2.98 -11.37
CA MET A 62 4.09 3.57 -11.47
C MET A 62 3.93 4.65 -10.41
N GLN A 63 3.38 5.80 -10.80
CA GLN A 63 3.09 6.88 -9.87
C GLN A 63 1.70 7.43 -10.12
N THR A 64 0.89 7.46 -9.07
CA THR A 64 -0.42 8.10 -9.04
C THR A 64 -0.34 9.38 -8.21
N ASN A 65 -0.79 10.49 -8.77
CA ASN A 65 -0.94 11.77 -8.07
C ASN A 65 -2.42 12.16 -8.06
N ARG A 66 -2.88 12.69 -6.91
CA ARG A 66 -4.22 13.26 -6.76
C ARG A 66 -4.10 14.78 -6.77
N ARG A 67 -4.50 15.40 -7.86
CA ARG A 67 -4.44 16.87 -8.03
C ARG A 67 -5.64 17.35 -8.86
N GLU A 68 -6.13 18.55 -8.57
CA GLU A 68 -7.11 19.27 -9.40
C GLU A 68 -8.35 18.45 -9.80
N GLY A 69 -8.85 17.62 -8.88
CA GLY A 69 -10.04 16.80 -9.14
C GLY A 69 -9.77 15.50 -9.90
N VAL A 70 -8.51 15.18 -10.20
CA VAL A 70 -8.10 14.01 -10.97
C VAL A 70 -7.12 13.13 -10.19
N LEU A 71 -7.23 11.82 -10.35
CA LEU A 71 -6.19 10.84 -10.07
C LEU A 71 -5.47 10.56 -11.39
N ARG A 72 -4.23 11.02 -11.51
CA ARG A 72 -3.40 10.79 -12.69
C ARG A 72 -2.32 9.77 -12.37
N THR A 73 -2.34 8.64 -13.08
CA THR A 73 -1.38 7.55 -12.94
C THR A 73 -0.49 7.48 -14.17
N GLU A 74 0.82 7.54 -13.95
CA GLU A 74 1.83 7.31 -14.97
C GLU A 74 2.48 5.96 -14.75
N LEU A 75 2.51 5.13 -15.80
CA LEU A 75 3.14 3.82 -15.82
C LEU A 75 4.33 3.83 -16.77
N LYS A 76 5.47 3.34 -16.30
CA LYS A 76 6.68 3.06 -17.09
C LYS A 76 7.06 1.60 -16.86
N SER A 77 7.02 0.81 -17.92
CA SER A 77 7.29 -0.62 -17.88
C SER A 77 8.37 -0.98 -18.89
N TYR A 78 9.19 -1.99 -18.57
CA TYR A 78 10.13 -2.58 -19.51
C TYR A 78 9.47 -3.68 -20.38
N PHE A 79 8.26 -4.11 -20.02
CA PHE A 79 7.54 -5.11 -20.79
C PHE A 79 7.06 -4.53 -22.12
N GLU A 80 7.46 -5.15 -23.21
CA GLU A 80 7.12 -4.70 -24.58
C GLU A 80 5.59 -4.59 -24.80
N LYS A 81 4.83 -5.51 -24.21
CA LYS A 81 3.35 -5.50 -24.31
C LYS A 81 2.66 -4.49 -23.42
N GLU A 82 3.38 -3.91 -22.46
CA GLU A 82 2.93 -2.82 -21.59
C GLU A 82 3.56 -1.53 -22.08
N GLU A 83 3.03 -0.90 -23.10
CA GLU A 83 3.56 0.32 -23.71
C GLU A 83 3.74 1.48 -22.71
N GLY A 84 3.40 1.25 -21.44
CA GLY A 84 3.31 2.31 -20.46
C GLY A 84 2.09 3.18 -20.73
N GLY A 85 1.98 4.32 -20.06
CA GLY A 85 0.88 5.23 -20.34
C GLY A 85 0.50 6.13 -19.19
N VAL A 86 -0.50 6.95 -19.48
CA VAL A 86 -1.16 7.82 -18.53
C VAL A 86 -2.62 7.38 -18.42
N PHE A 87 -3.07 7.19 -17.20
CA PHE A 87 -4.43 6.80 -16.87
C PHE A 87 -5.02 7.87 -15.94
N GLU A 88 -6.27 8.21 -16.15
CA GLU A 88 -6.94 9.23 -15.36
C GLU A 88 -8.27 8.70 -14.82
N GLU A 89 -8.51 8.97 -13.54
CA GLU A 89 -9.74 8.69 -12.82
C GLU A 89 -10.18 9.95 -12.08
N LYS A 90 -11.45 10.01 -11.66
CA LYS A 90 -11.92 11.10 -10.79
C LYS A 90 -11.20 11.05 -9.44
N SER A 91 -10.83 12.18 -8.87
CA SER A 91 -10.17 12.25 -7.56
C SER A 91 -11.01 11.70 -6.40
N SER A 92 -12.32 11.52 -6.60
CA SER A 92 -13.22 10.88 -5.64
C SER A 92 -13.09 9.34 -5.59
N VAL A 93 -12.46 8.73 -6.59
CA VAL A 93 -12.16 7.29 -6.60
C VAL A 93 -11.10 6.99 -5.55
N MET A 94 -11.30 5.92 -4.79
CA MET A 94 -10.31 5.43 -3.83
C MET A 94 -9.18 4.69 -4.50
N LEU A 95 -8.00 4.72 -3.87
CA LEU A 95 -6.90 3.80 -4.17
C LEU A 95 -6.87 2.70 -3.09
N GLU A 96 -6.77 1.43 -3.47
CA GLU A 96 -6.60 0.37 -2.47
C GLU A 96 -5.34 0.59 -1.61
N ASP A 97 -4.29 1.14 -2.22
CA ASP A 97 -3.04 1.43 -1.51
C ASP A 97 -3.22 2.44 -0.35
N GLU A 98 -4.16 3.38 -0.46
CA GLU A 98 -4.42 4.35 0.61
C GLU A 98 -5.18 3.75 1.79
N VAL A 99 -5.80 2.59 1.63
CA VAL A 99 -6.48 1.89 2.73
C VAL A 99 -5.50 1.53 3.85
N TRP A 100 -4.27 1.14 3.51
CA TRP A 100 -3.24 0.79 4.50
C TRP A 100 -2.88 1.95 5.44
N THR A 101 -2.81 3.16 4.92
CA THR A 101 -2.54 4.35 5.72
C THR A 101 -3.80 4.85 6.42
N SER A 102 -4.95 4.79 5.77
CA SER A 102 -6.25 5.19 6.36
C SER A 102 -6.60 4.34 7.58
N LEU A 103 -6.34 3.03 7.55
CA LEU A 103 -6.48 2.14 8.70
C LEU A 103 -5.64 2.58 9.92
N ARG A 104 -4.55 3.30 9.71
CA ARG A 104 -3.67 3.80 10.76
C ARG A 104 -4.03 5.20 11.25
N VAL A 105 -4.67 6.00 10.40
CA VAL A 105 -5.09 7.37 10.73
C VAL A 105 -6.46 7.35 11.38
N ASP A 106 -7.45 6.84 10.67
CA ASP A 106 -8.83 6.70 11.16
C ASP A 106 -9.53 5.54 10.44
N PRO A 107 -9.56 4.35 11.03
CA PRO A 107 -10.23 3.20 10.43
C PRO A 107 -11.74 3.38 10.31
N THR A 108 -12.36 4.27 11.12
CA THR A 108 -13.82 4.47 11.11
C THR A 108 -14.31 5.26 9.90
N ALA A 109 -13.42 6.02 9.26
CA ALA A 109 -13.75 6.78 8.05
C ALA A 109 -13.71 5.92 6.76
N LEU A 110 -13.27 4.67 6.85
CA LEU A 110 -13.26 3.79 5.69
C LEU A 110 -14.68 3.37 5.29
N PRO A 111 -15.00 3.36 3.99
CA PRO A 111 -16.34 3.03 3.51
C PRO A 111 -16.71 1.57 3.79
N VAL A 112 -17.99 1.32 3.93
CA VAL A 112 -18.58 -0.03 4.01
C VAL A 112 -19.64 -0.16 2.93
N GLY A 113 -19.64 -1.29 2.21
CA GLY A 113 -20.52 -1.54 1.08
C GLY A 113 -19.80 -1.41 -0.27
N GLU A 114 -20.55 -1.05 -1.31
CA GLU A 114 -20.01 -0.91 -2.66
C GLU A 114 -19.24 0.41 -2.81
N VAL A 115 -18.05 0.32 -3.40
CA VAL A 115 -17.17 1.48 -3.66
C VAL A 115 -16.44 1.32 -5.00
N LYS A 116 -16.18 2.45 -5.67
CA LYS A 116 -15.25 2.49 -6.82
C LYS A 116 -13.83 2.68 -6.30
N MET A 117 -12.95 1.75 -6.66
CA MET A 117 -11.59 1.70 -6.16
C MET A 117 -10.63 1.23 -7.25
N VAL A 118 -9.48 1.90 -7.38
CA VAL A 118 -8.37 1.36 -8.18
C VAL A 118 -7.70 0.27 -7.36
N PRO A 119 -7.58 -0.97 -7.87
CA PRO A 119 -6.93 -2.05 -7.15
C PRO A 119 -5.48 -1.74 -6.78
N GLY A 120 -4.94 -2.44 -5.80
CA GLY A 120 -3.59 -2.21 -5.29
C GLY A 120 -2.53 -2.19 -6.38
N SER A 121 -1.69 -1.18 -6.36
CA SER A 121 -0.71 -0.92 -7.42
C SER A 121 0.26 -2.08 -7.63
N LEU A 122 0.71 -2.74 -6.57
CA LEU A 122 1.54 -3.94 -6.70
C LEU A 122 0.77 -5.11 -7.35
N HIS A 123 -0.50 -5.31 -6.97
CA HIS A 123 -1.33 -6.33 -7.61
C HIS A 123 -1.48 -6.08 -9.12
N LEU A 124 -1.75 -4.82 -9.49
CA LEU A 124 -1.84 -4.43 -10.91
C LEU A 124 -0.54 -4.73 -11.67
N ARG A 125 0.62 -4.46 -11.03
CA ARG A 125 1.92 -4.74 -11.66
C ARG A 125 2.18 -6.23 -11.82
N LEU A 126 1.89 -7.04 -10.81
CA LEU A 126 2.08 -8.50 -10.87
C LEU A 126 1.09 -9.21 -11.79
N THR A 127 -0.02 -8.57 -12.14
CA THR A 127 -1.03 -9.10 -13.06
C THR A 127 -1.04 -8.41 -14.43
N HIS A 128 -0.13 -7.47 -14.67
CA HIS A 128 -0.05 -6.67 -15.90
C HIS A 128 -1.36 -5.96 -16.26
N ALA A 129 -2.11 -5.54 -15.23
CA ALA A 129 -3.40 -4.89 -15.40
C ALA A 129 -3.27 -3.36 -15.39
N ALA A 130 -4.14 -2.69 -16.15
CA ALA A 130 -4.22 -1.23 -16.18
C ALA A 130 -4.74 -0.67 -14.84
N PRO A 131 -4.24 0.50 -14.39
CA PRO A 131 -4.67 1.14 -13.14
C PRO A 131 -5.99 1.90 -13.32
N VAL A 132 -7.07 1.17 -13.56
CA VAL A 132 -8.42 1.70 -13.72
C VAL A 132 -9.32 1.27 -12.57
N ALA A 133 -10.32 2.11 -12.25
CA ALA A 133 -11.25 1.84 -11.17
C ALA A 133 -12.13 0.61 -11.45
N ALA A 134 -12.26 -0.24 -10.45
CA ALA A 134 -13.18 -1.37 -10.43
C ALA A 134 -14.22 -1.21 -9.32
N THR A 135 -15.32 -1.94 -9.43
CA THR A 135 -16.26 -2.06 -8.31
C THR A 135 -15.67 -3.01 -7.28
N ALA A 136 -15.59 -2.54 -6.05
CA ALA A 136 -15.22 -3.32 -4.88
C ALA A 136 -16.35 -3.31 -3.85
N THR A 137 -16.41 -4.32 -3.01
CA THR A 137 -17.27 -4.37 -1.82
C THR A 137 -16.38 -4.43 -0.60
N THR A 138 -16.64 -3.58 0.38
CA THR A 138 -15.86 -3.49 1.59
C THR A 138 -16.71 -3.80 2.81
N ARG A 139 -16.11 -4.42 3.83
CA ARG A 139 -16.78 -4.74 5.09
C ARG A 139 -15.80 -4.92 6.25
N TRP A 140 -16.32 -4.76 7.45
CA TRP A 140 -15.63 -5.12 8.67
C TRP A 140 -16.02 -6.52 9.13
N LEU A 141 -15.03 -7.30 9.57
CA LEU A 141 -15.18 -8.62 10.15
C LEU A 141 -14.50 -8.66 11.52
N ALA A 142 -14.89 -9.63 12.35
CA ALA A 142 -14.15 -9.93 13.57
C ALA A 142 -12.73 -10.38 13.22
N GLY A 143 -11.75 -9.90 13.98
CA GLY A 143 -10.36 -10.34 13.83
C GLY A 143 -10.14 -11.73 14.44
N GLN A 144 -8.91 -12.23 14.32
CA GLN A 144 -8.50 -13.50 14.90
C GLN A 144 -8.44 -13.45 16.44
N LYS A 145 -8.26 -12.24 16.99
CA LYS A 145 -8.28 -11.97 18.43
C LYS A 145 -9.41 -11.02 18.77
N GLU A 146 -9.82 -10.99 20.03
CA GLU A 146 -10.90 -10.11 20.52
C GLU A 146 -10.62 -8.63 20.30
N ASP A 147 -9.34 -8.22 20.44
CA ASP A 147 -8.86 -6.85 20.27
C ASP A 147 -8.53 -6.47 18.82
N THR A 148 -8.81 -7.36 17.86
CA THR A 148 -8.55 -7.11 16.43
C THR A 148 -9.83 -7.08 15.60
N ALA A 149 -9.72 -6.42 14.44
CA ALA A 149 -10.76 -6.38 13.41
C ALA A 149 -10.11 -6.53 12.03
N ILE A 150 -10.87 -7.05 11.07
CA ILE A 150 -10.43 -7.21 9.70
C ILE A 150 -11.22 -6.28 8.80
N TYR A 151 -10.53 -5.45 8.02
CA TYR A 151 -11.13 -4.73 6.91
C TYR A 151 -10.91 -5.54 5.64
N GLU A 152 -12.01 -5.97 5.03
CA GLU A 152 -11.99 -6.81 3.84
C GLU A 152 -12.48 -6.03 2.62
N ILE A 153 -11.72 -6.17 1.52
CA ILE A 153 -12.03 -5.60 0.21
C ILE A 153 -12.17 -6.76 -0.77
N THR A 154 -13.33 -6.88 -1.40
CA THR A 154 -13.59 -7.90 -2.42
C THR A 154 -13.89 -7.25 -3.77
N TYR A 155 -13.24 -7.75 -4.81
CA TYR A 155 -13.48 -7.36 -6.21
C TYR A 155 -14.28 -8.46 -6.91
N PRO A 156 -15.62 -8.33 -7.03
CA PRO A 156 -16.45 -9.39 -7.59
C PRO A 156 -16.06 -9.79 -9.03
N GLY A 157 -15.62 -8.79 -9.82
CA GLY A 157 -15.22 -9.02 -11.23
C GLY A 157 -14.03 -9.96 -11.38
N SER A 158 -13.00 -9.81 -10.55
CA SER A 158 -11.81 -10.68 -10.57
C SER A 158 -11.89 -11.84 -9.58
N GLY A 159 -12.79 -11.76 -8.59
CA GLY A 159 -12.88 -12.67 -7.47
C GLY A 159 -11.70 -12.55 -6.48
N ARG A 160 -10.97 -11.42 -6.52
CA ARG A 160 -9.89 -11.11 -5.59
C ARG A 160 -10.44 -10.55 -4.30
N THR A 161 -9.85 -10.97 -3.18
CA THR A 161 -10.14 -10.45 -1.85
C THR A 161 -8.84 -10.08 -1.16
N LEU A 162 -8.80 -8.91 -0.53
CA LEU A 162 -7.74 -8.46 0.37
C LEU A 162 -8.36 -8.23 1.75
N ALA A 163 -7.86 -8.94 2.76
CA ALA A 163 -8.26 -8.81 4.15
C ALA A 163 -7.07 -8.29 4.97
N ILE A 164 -7.24 -7.16 5.64
CA ILE A 164 -6.19 -6.51 6.46
C ILE A 164 -6.65 -6.54 7.92
N GLU A 165 -5.89 -7.18 8.78
CA GLU A 165 -6.17 -7.26 10.22
C GLU A 165 -5.45 -6.16 10.97
N ILE A 166 -6.19 -5.43 11.82
CA ILE A 166 -5.67 -4.33 12.65
C ILE A 166 -6.06 -4.51 14.11
N GLN A 167 -5.32 -3.86 15.00
CA GLN A 167 -5.77 -3.62 16.38
C GLN A 167 -6.92 -2.59 16.38
N LYS A 168 -7.94 -2.82 17.21
CA LYS A 168 -9.09 -1.90 17.37
C LYS A 168 -8.76 -0.60 18.09
N THR A 169 -7.62 -0.55 18.78
CA THR A 169 -7.18 0.59 19.57
C THR A 169 -5.95 1.25 18.96
N LEU A 170 -5.76 2.54 19.24
CA LEU A 170 -4.58 3.29 18.82
C LEU A 170 -3.29 2.56 19.21
N PRO A 171 -2.31 2.56 18.33
CA PRO A 171 -2.20 3.24 17.06
C PRO A 171 -2.73 2.43 15.86
N TYR A 172 -3.73 1.58 16.03
CA TYR A 172 -4.36 0.74 14.98
C TYR A 172 -3.32 -0.07 14.19
N SER A 173 -2.40 -0.71 14.91
CA SER A 173 -1.30 -1.46 14.28
C SER A 173 -1.83 -2.58 13.39
N ILE A 174 -1.32 -2.64 12.16
CA ILE A 174 -1.61 -3.73 11.24
C ILE A 174 -0.95 -5.00 11.80
N GLN A 175 -1.75 -6.06 11.99
CA GLN A 175 -1.31 -7.34 12.52
C GLN A 175 -0.94 -8.32 11.42
N GLY A 176 -1.54 -8.14 10.25
CA GLY A 176 -1.30 -8.98 9.10
C GLY A 176 -2.25 -8.68 7.96
N TRP A 177 -2.08 -9.42 6.87
CA TRP A 177 -3.01 -9.40 5.75
C TRP A 177 -3.09 -10.77 5.08
N LYS A 178 -4.16 -10.96 4.34
CA LYS A 178 -4.36 -12.11 3.48
C LYS A 178 -4.96 -11.66 2.16
N GLU A 179 -4.33 -12.00 1.07
CA GLU A 179 -4.80 -11.75 -0.28
C GLU A 179 -5.07 -13.08 -0.97
N SER A 180 -6.22 -13.22 -1.58
CA SER A 180 -6.65 -14.46 -2.25
C SER A 180 -7.48 -14.15 -3.50
N ASN A 181 -7.67 -15.17 -4.33
CA ASN A 181 -8.59 -15.16 -5.45
C ASN A 181 -9.28 -16.52 -5.57
N LYS A 182 -10.04 -16.73 -6.67
CA LYS A 182 -10.74 -18.01 -6.93
C LYS A 182 -9.81 -19.23 -7.01
N ARG A 183 -8.50 -19.03 -7.27
CA ARG A 183 -7.49 -20.10 -7.34
C ARG A 183 -6.82 -20.38 -5.99
N GLY A 184 -7.06 -19.57 -4.98
CA GLY A 184 -6.52 -19.72 -3.62
C GLY A 184 -5.76 -18.51 -3.12
N LEU A 185 -4.87 -18.74 -2.15
CA LEU A 185 -4.03 -17.73 -1.53
C LEU A 185 -3.00 -17.18 -2.53
N LEU A 186 -2.93 -15.86 -2.65
CA LEU A 186 -1.92 -15.14 -3.46
C LEU A 186 -0.75 -14.68 -2.59
N SER A 187 -1.05 -14.02 -1.48
CA SER A 187 -0.05 -13.52 -0.54
C SER A 187 -0.62 -13.41 0.87
N SER A 188 0.24 -13.46 1.86
CA SER A 188 -0.11 -13.17 3.25
C SER A 188 1.10 -12.65 4.00
N GLY A 189 0.84 -11.93 5.07
CA GLY A 189 1.86 -11.46 6.00
C GLY A 189 1.33 -11.42 7.42
N VAL A 190 2.22 -11.61 8.38
CA VAL A 190 1.94 -11.54 9.80
C VAL A 190 3.00 -10.66 10.46
N LEU A 191 2.58 -9.76 11.33
CA LEU A 191 3.48 -8.92 12.12
C LEU A 191 4.35 -9.83 13.02
N LYS A 192 5.66 -9.75 12.85
CA LYS A 192 6.63 -10.47 13.67
C LYS A 192 7.29 -9.55 14.70
N ASN A 193 7.81 -8.44 14.22
CA ASN A 193 8.51 -7.48 15.05
C ASN A 193 8.06 -6.06 14.73
N GLN A 194 8.10 -5.19 15.70
CA GLN A 194 7.78 -3.77 15.53
C GLN A 194 8.67 -2.93 16.44
N GLU A 195 9.24 -1.88 15.87
CA GLU A 195 9.89 -0.81 16.62
C GLU A 195 9.14 0.49 16.37
N ARG A 196 9.04 1.34 17.40
CA ARG A 196 8.32 2.62 17.34
C ARG A 196 9.24 3.76 17.75
N ASN A 197 8.93 4.98 17.28
CA ASN A 197 9.68 6.19 17.61
C ASN A 197 11.17 6.06 17.30
N VAL A 198 11.49 5.45 16.15
CA VAL A 198 12.87 5.21 15.72
C VAL A 198 13.19 6.13 14.55
N ASP A 199 14.16 7.01 14.76
CA ASP A 199 14.75 7.84 13.70
C ASP A 199 15.71 7.00 12.86
N TYR A 200 15.17 6.04 12.09
CA TYR A 200 15.94 5.01 11.37
C TYR A 200 17.00 5.61 10.43
N TRP A 201 16.78 6.83 9.91
CA TRP A 201 17.76 7.54 9.09
C TRP A 201 19.06 7.89 9.86
N ASN A 202 19.04 7.89 11.18
CA ASN A 202 20.21 8.08 12.05
C ASN A 202 20.98 6.77 12.30
N TYR A 203 20.51 5.65 11.72
CA TYR A 203 21.10 4.31 11.89
C TYR A 203 21.84 3.84 10.62
N SER A 204 22.33 4.76 9.81
CA SER A 204 23.09 4.45 8.60
C SER A 204 24.50 3.87 8.87
N GLY A 205 25.05 4.05 10.07
CA GLY A 205 26.33 3.46 10.47
C GLY A 205 26.23 1.96 10.75
N GLU A 206 27.25 1.20 10.37
CA GLU A 206 27.25 -0.26 10.39
C GLU A 206 26.86 -0.85 11.76
N SER A 207 27.50 -0.45 12.84
CA SER A 207 27.25 -0.99 14.19
C SER A 207 25.85 -0.67 14.72
N LYS A 208 25.37 0.56 14.52
CA LYS A 208 24.02 0.98 14.93
C LYS A 208 22.95 0.30 14.06
N GLY A 209 23.21 0.23 12.75
CA GLY A 209 22.33 -0.44 11.78
C GLY A 209 22.14 -1.91 12.12
N LYS A 210 23.20 -2.66 12.36
CA LYS A 210 23.17 -4.07 12.78
C LYS A 210 22.28 -4.29 14.01
N LYS A 211 22.45 -3.48 15.05
CA LYS A 211 21.65 -3.59 16.27
C LYS A 211 20.15 -3.40 16.02
N LEU A 212 19.76 -2.42 15.20
CA LEU A 212 18.36 -2.20 14.85
C LEU A 212 17.81 -3.33 13.96
N ARG A 213 18.57 -3.79 12.97
CA ARG A 213 18.19 -4.94 12.10
C ARG A 213 17.96 -6.19 12.93
N SER A 214 18.85 -6.52 13.87
CA SER A 214 18.69 -7.65 14.77
C SER A 214 17.41 -7.57 15.60
N LYS A 215 17.09 -6.39 16.17
CA LYS A 215 15.82 -6.16 16.90
C LYS A 215 14.59 -6.38 16.03
N LEU A 216 14.66 -6.00 14.76
CA LEU A 216 13.58 -6.19 13.75
C LEU A 216 13.53 -7.62 13.22
N GLY A 217 14.49 -8.48 13.58
CA GLY A 217 14.54 -9.88 13.16
C GLY A 217 15.05 -10.08 11.72
N PHE A 218 15.71 -9.07 11.13
CA PHE A 218 16.40 -9.27 9.87
C PHE A 218 17.64 -10.15 10.09
N GLN A 219 17.75 -11.21 9.32
CA GLN A 219 18.96 -12.04 9.26
C GLN A 219 20.07 -11.29 8.51
N GLU A 220 21.32 -11.43 8.99
CA GLU A 220 22.51 -10.92 8.30
C GLU A 220 22.87 -11.77 7.07
#